data_3e98bf8e59ac7d562cb8ee4e7f042223
#
_entry.id   3e98bf8e59ac7d562cb8ee4e7f042223
#
_cell.length_a   1.000
_cell.length_b   1.000
_cell.length_c   1.000
_cell.angle_alpha   90.00
_cell.angle_beta   90.00
_cell.angle_gamma   90.00
#
_symmetry.space_group_name_H-M   'P 1'
#
loop_
_entity.id
_entity.type
_entity.pdbx_description
1 polymer ?
#
loop_
_entity_poly.entity_id
_entity_poly.type
_entity_poly.pdbx_seq_one_letter_code
_entity_poly.pdbx_strand_id
1 'polypeptide(L)'
;MLEGFQILVQNRVQGTIHKIKFGRDSQMRMSEMSCSESTSSCQSLEHDSIPEILISLLCNATTGRLSAEVIKGSHFKNLAANRPPNTYIKSTLLKSMDQEMPKCKIPICKGQPNPVYKETFVFQGALFQLSDVTLTLSVYNKRSMRSKEMIGWISLGLNSSGEEELNHWTEMKESEGQQVRRWHALLES
;
A
#
# COMPACT_ATOMS: atom_id res chain seq x y z
N MET A 1 25.49 -22.73 -9.95
CA MET A 1 25.68 -21.52 -9.09
C MET A 1 24.32 -20.85 -8.98
N LEU A 2 23.71 -20.96 -7.81
CA LEU A 2 22.40 -20.34 -7.50
C LEU A 2 22.71 -18.92 -7.05
N GLU A 3 22.67 -17.96 -7.97
CA GLU A 3 22.69 -16.55 -7.57
C GLU A 3 21.34 -16.21 -6.96
N GLY A 4 21.35 -16.05 -5.65
CA GLY A 4 20.16 -15.78 -4.87
C GLY A 4 19.65 -14.36 -5.08
N PHE A 5 18.33 -14.21 -5.15
CA PHE A 5 17.67 -12.92 -4.95
C PHE A 5 18.01 -12.39 -3.56
N GLN A 6 18.53 -11.19 -3.48
CA GLN A 6 18.67 -10.47 -2.23
C GLN A 6 17.51 -9.48 -2.08
N ILE A 7 16.90 -9.47 -0.90
CA ILE A 7 15.86 -8.52 -0.54
C ILE A 7 16.47 -7.51 0.43
N LEU A 8 16.47 -6.25 0.04
CA LEU A 8 16.83 -5.14 0.90
C LEU A 8 15.57 -4.34 1.22
N VAL A 9 15.21 -4.29 2.49
CA VAL A 9 14.18 -3.36 2.96
C VAL A 9 14.87 -2.03 3.27
N GLN A 10 14.61 -1.03 2.46
CA GLN A 10 15.10 0.32 2.74
C GLN A 10 14.03 1.10 3.49
N ASN A 11 14.24 1.27 4.80
CA ASN A 11 13.50 2.21 5.61
C ASN A 11 14.04 3.62 5.32
N ARG A 12 13.21 4.48 4.77
CA ARG A 12 13.56 5.89 4.63
C ARG A 12 13.33 6.58 5.97
N VAL A 13 14.32 6.48 6.87
CA VAL A 13 14.32 7.18 8.16
C VAL A 13 14.69 8.63 7.96
N GLN A 14 13.76 9.50 8.34
CA GLN A 14 13.92 10.83 8.90
C GLN A 14 14.79 11.84 8.14
N GLY A 15 14.13 12.66 7.33
CA GLY A 15 14.55 14.05 7.12
C GLY A 15 14.13 14.91 8.32
N THR A 16 15.07 15.63 8.88
CA THR A 16 15.00 16.58 9.99
C THR A 16 13.79 17.50 9.87
N ILE A 17 12.97 17.55 10.93
CA ILE A 17 11.87 18.50 11.04
C ILE A 17 12.46 19.85 11.43
N HIS A 18 12.53 20.78 10.49
CA HIS A 18 12.68 22.19 10.81
C HIS A 18 11.34 22.73 11.34
N LYS A 19 11.31 23.09 12.61
CA LYS A 19 10.22 23.85 13.24
C LYS A 19 10.11 25.22 12.55
N ILE A 20 9.07 25.40 11.76
CA ILE A 20 8.65 26.75 11.35
C ILE A 20 7.61 27.21 12.35
N LYS A 21 7.97 28.21 13.16
CA LYS A 21 7.04 28.98 13.97
C LYS A 21 6.22 29.86 13.03
N PHE A 22 4.90 29.66 12.98
CA PHE A 22 3.99 30.67 12.46
C PHE A 22 3.48 31.52 13.61
N GLY A 23 3.74 32.81 13.50
CA GLY A 23 3.26 33.85 14.39
C GLY A 23 1.75 34.05 14.26
N ARG A 24 1.15 34.44 15.39
CA ARG A 24 -0.22 34.96 15.49
C ARG A 24 -0.28 36.31 14.77
N ASP A 25 -1.40 36.52 14.11
CA ASP A 25 -2.31 37.69 14.19
C ASP A 25 -3.21 37.65 12.95
N SER A 26 -4.49 37.68 13.11
CA SER A 26 -5.42 38.76 13.24
C SER A 26 -6.85 38.25 13.17
N GLN A 27 -7.63 38.74 14.10
CA GLN A 27 -9.09 38.67 14.15
C GLN A 27 -9.72 39.37 12.92
N MET A 28 -10.78 38.75 12.36
CA MET A 28 -11.89 39.54 11.85
C MET A 28 -13.22 38.81 12.08
N ARG A 29 -14.13 39.62 12.60
CA ARG A 29 -15.48 39.36 13.09
C ARG A 29 -16.50 39.42 11.98
N MET A 30 -17.66 38.79 12.28
CA MET A 30 -19.03 39.01 11.76
C MET A 30 -19.34 38.38 10.40
N SER A 31 -20.47 37.73 10.22
CA SER A 31 -21.81 37.96 10.77
C SER A 31 -22.68 36.71 10.61
N GLU A 32 -23.58 36.58 11.57
CA GLU A 32 -24.67 35.63 11.60
C GLU A 32 -25.63 35.84 10.42
N MET A 33 -26.04 34.76 9.76
CA MET A 33 -27.36 34.67 9.17
C MET A 33 -27.90 33.28 9.43
N SER A 34 -28.85 33.23 10.33
CA SER A 34 -29.72 32.10 10.56
C SER A 34 -30.61 31.89 9.34
N CYS A 35 -30.70 30.67 8.86
CA CYS A 35 -31.86 30.21 8.10
C CYS A 35 -32.19 28.81 8.53
N SER A 36 -33.41 28.66 9.00
CA SER A 36 -34.05 27.52 9.59
C SER A 36 -34.29 26.37 8.63
N GLU A 37 -34.13 25.19 9.22
CA GLU A 37 -34.91 23.96 9.04
C GLU A 37 -35.40 23.53 7.64
N SER A 38 -34.81 22.42 7.20
CA SER A 38 -35.60 21.27 6.76
C SER A 38 -34.80 19.99 7.02
N THR A 39 -35.29 19.25 7.97
CA THR A 39 -34.93 17.86 8.25
C THR A 39 -35.32 17.00 7.07
N SER A 40 -34.42 16.78 6.14
CA SER A 40 -34.43 15.59 5.29
C SER A 40 -33.33 14.68 5.81
N SER A 41 -33.75 13.63 6.47
CA SER A 41 -32.91 12.48 6.80
C SER A 41 -32.39 11.87 5.49
N CYS A 42 -31.28 12.41 5.00
CA CYS A 42 -30.45 11.70 4.06
C CYS A 42 -29.85 10.54 4.85
N GLN A 43 -30.48 9.37 4.77
CA GLN A 43 -29.79 8.13 4.92
C GLN A 43 -28.69 8.14 3.88
N SER A 44 -27.50 8.57 4.27
CA SER A 44 -26.28 8.31 3.52
C SER A 44 -26.20 6.79 3.41
N LEU A 45 -26.54 6.29 2.25
CA LEU A 45 -26.11 4.96 1.82
C LEU A 45 -24.59 5.02 1.99
N GLU A 46 -24.09 4.43 3.06
CA GLU A 46 -22.65 4.16 3.20
C GLU A 46 -22.32 3.30 1.99
N HIS A 47 -21.83 3.94 0.95
CA HIS A 47 -21.20 3.25 -0.17
C HIS A 47 -20.08 2.43 0.48
N ASP A 48 -20.24 1.12 0.52
CA ASP A 48 -19.23 0.21 1.02
C ASP A 48 -17.96 0.41 0.16
N SER A 49 -17.12 1.31 0.63
CA SER A 49 -15.89 1.64 -0.08
C SER A 49 -14.95 0.46 0.01
N ILE A 50 -14.59 -0.09 -1.14
CA ILE A 50 -13.68 -1.22 -1.26
C ILE A 50 -12.32 -0.81 -0.71
N PRO A 51 -11.66 -1.64 0.10
CA PRO A 51 -10.29 -1.38 0.55
C PRO A 51 -9.32 -1.32 -0.63
N GLU A 52 -8.49 -0.28 -0.69
CA GLU A 52 -7.55 -0.04 -1.77
C GLU A 52 -6.13 0.20 -1.23
N ILE A 53 -5.14 -0.07 -2.08
CA ILE A 53 -3.73 0.17 -1.79
C ILE A 53 -3.07 0.91 -2.95
N LEU A 54 -2.31 1.96 -2.64
CA LEU A 54 -1.49 2.69 -3.60
C LEU A 54 -0.07 2.12 -3.60
N ILE A 55 0.33 1.61 -4.74
CA ILE A 55 1.63 0.98 -4.94
C ILE A 55 2.39 1.71 -6.04
N SER A 56 3.69 1.79 -5.89
CA SER A 56 4.60 2.26 -6.91
C SER A 56 5.60 1.16 -7.25
N LEU A 57 5.76 0.86 -8.52
CA LEU A 57 6.71 -0.10 -9.05
C LEU A 57 7.79 0.62 -9.85
N LEU A 58 9.02 0.13 -9.74
CA LEU A 58 10.17 0.60 -10.51
C LEU A 58 11.04 -0.60 -10.87
N CYS A 59 11.32 -0.78 -12.15
CA CYS A 59 12.28 -1.76 -12.64
C CYS A 59 13.50 -1.04 -13.21
N ASN A 60 14.68 -1.31 -12.65
CA ASN A 60 15.94 -0.85 -13.22
C ASN A 60 16.57 -2.00 -14.01
N ALA A 61 16.48 -1.91 -15.34
CA ALA A 61 16.99 -2.91 -16.26
C ALA A 61 18.52 -3.10 -16.16
N THR A 62 19.26 -2.02 -15.96
CA THR A 62 20.73 -2.05 -15.90
C THR A 62 21.24 -2.79 -14.67
N THR A 63 20.54 -2.65 -13.53
CA THR A 63 20.99 -3.25 -12.26
C THR A 63 20.25 -4.55 -11.91
N GLY A 64 19.25 -4.95 -12.70
CA GLY A 64 18.40 -6.10 -12.38
C GLY A 64 17.58 -5.90 -11.07
N ARG A 65 17.22 -4.65 -10.74
CA ARG A 65 16.56 -4.30 -9.50
C ARG A 65 15.08 -3.98 -9.73
N LEU A 66 14.22 -4.67 -9.01
CA LEU A 66 12.81 -4.34 -8.87
C LEU A 66 12.57 -3.67 -7.52
N SER A 67 11.97 -2.51 -7.52
CA SER A 67 11.54 -1.80 -6.31
C SER A 67 10.02 -1.70 -6.29
N ALA A 68 9.41 -2.11 -5.19
CA ALA A 68 7.98 -1.98 -4.93
C ALA A 68 7.78 -1.14 -3.67
N GLU A 69 7.24 0.07 -3.82
CA GLU A 69 6.92 0.96 -2.71
C GLU A 69 5.43 0.85 -2.38
N VAL A 70 5.11 0.52 -1.15
CA VAL A 70 3.76 0.65 -0.63
C VAL A 70 3.61 2.03 -0.02
N ILE A 71 2.82 2.89 -0.67
CA ILE A 71 2.71 4.30 -0.30
C ILE A 71 1.65 4.49 0.79
N LYS A 72 0.41 4.07 0.54
CA LYS A 72 -0.70 4.21 1.48
C LYS A 72 -1.83 3.22 1.18
N GLY A 73 -2.70 3.00 2.17
CA GLY A 73 -3.96 2.31 2.02
C GLY A 73 -5.15 3.27 2.14
N SER A 74 -6.32 2.80 1.74
CA SER A 74 -7.58 3.53 1.83
C SER A 74 -8.72 2.59 2.20
N HIS A 75 -9.70 3.08 2.97
CA HIS A 75 -10.92 2.38 3.38
C HIS A 75 -10.69 1.07 4.13
N PHE A 76 -9.59 0.97 4.88
CA PHE A 76 -9.36 -0.21 5.72
C PHE A 76 -10.30 -0.19 6.92
N LYS A 77 -11.18 -1.17 6.98
CA LYS A 77 -12.17 -1.33 8.05
C LYS A 77 -11.71 -2.39 9.05
N ASN A 78 -12.15 -2.27 10.29
CA ASN A 78 -12.03 -3.31 11.30
C ASN A 78 -13.39 -3.97 11.46
N LEU A 79 -13.61 -5.08 10.77
CA LEU A 79 -14.91 -5.77 10.72
C LEU A 79 -15.43 -6.22 12.10
N ALA A 80 -14.56 -6.32 13.10
CA ALA A 80 -14.96 -6.84 14.43
C ALA A 80 -15.07 -5.78 15.52
N ALA A 81 -14.73 -4.54 15.26
CA ALA A 81 -14.74 -3.49 16.27
C ALA A 81 -14.94 -2.12 15.63
N ASN A 82 -15.77 -1.30 16.27
CA ASN A 82 -16.09 0.06 15.84
C ASN A 82 -14.90 1.04 16.07
N ARG A 83 -13.68 0.62 15.72
CA ARG A 83 -12.46 1.42 15.85
C ARG A 83 -11.52 1.15 14.68
N PRO A 84 -10.66 2.13 14.32
CA PRO A 84 -9.73 1.98 13.20
C PRO A 84 -8.79 0.78 13.36
N PRO A 85 -8.40 0.10 12.26
CA PRO A 85 -7.56 -1.08 12.30
C PRO A 85 -6.09 -0.74 12.60
N ASN A 86 -5.36 -1.73 13.11
CA ASN A 86 -3.91 -1.71 13.24
C ASN A 86 -3.32 -2.54 12.10
N THR A 87 -2.92 -1.90 11.02
CA THR A 87 -2.58 -2.62 9.80
C THR A 87 -1.09 -2.81 9.58
N TYR A 88 -0.74 -3.91 8.94
CA TYR A 88 0.57 -4.16 8.40
C TYR A 88 0.46 -4.95 7.10
N ILE A 89 1.48 -4.88 6.28
CA ILE A 89 1.52 -5.55 4.99
C ILE A 89 2.64 -6.58 4.99
N LYS A 90 2.35 -7.74 4.41
CA LYS A 90 3.36 -8.75 4.07
C LYS A 90 3.56 -8.75 2.57
N SER A 91 4.80 -8.72 2.16
CA SER A 91 5.21 -8.94 0.78
C SER A 91 5.81 -10.33 0.66
N THR A 92 5.39 -11.06 -0.36
CA THR A 92 5.95 -12.36 -0.72
C THR A 92 6.23 -12.34 -2.22
N LEU A 93 7.46 -12.69 -2.59
CA LEU A 93 7.83 -12.93 -3.99
C LEU A 93 7.84 -14.44 -4.23
N LEU A 94 7.09 -14.89 -5.21
CA LEU A 94 7.02 -16.29 -5.62
C LEU A 94 7.64 -16.44 -7.01
N LYS A 95 8.43 -17.47 -7.21
CA LYS A 95 8.95 -17.87 -8.50
C LYS A 95 8.08 -18.99 -9.10
N SER A 96 8.05 -19.12 -10.41
CA SER A 96 7.21 -20.08 -11.16
C SER A 96 7.32 -21.56 -10.73
N MET A 97 8.34 -21.93 -9.98
CA MET A 97 8.53 -23.28 -9.43
C MET A 97 8.18 -23.39 -7.94
N ASP A 98 7.21 -22.62 -7.44
CA ASP A 98 6.78 -22.60 -6.03
C ASP A 98 7.92 -22.35 -5.01
N GLN A 99 9.05 -21.82 -5.49
CA GLN A 99 10.14 -21.44 -4.61
C GLN A 99 9.79 -20.14 -3.92
N GLU A 100 9.32 -20.23 -2.67
CA GLU A 100 9.08 -19.06 -1.83
C GLU A 100 10.38 -18.32 -1.58
N MET A 101 10.39 -17.04 -1.94
CA MET A 101 11.45 -16.10 -1.59
C MET A 101 11.23 -15.57 -0.17
N PRO A 102 12.24 -14.97 0.46
CA PRO A 102 12.08 -14.42 1.80
C PRO A 102 10.89 -13.46 1.90
N LYS A 103 10.06 -13.66 2.94
CA LYS A 103 8.89 -12.83 3.20
C LYS A 103 9.32 -11.54 3.91
N CYS A 104 8.87 -10.40 3.39
CA CYS A 104 9.08 -9.11 4.04
C CYS A 104 7.80 -8.62 4.70
N LYS A 105 7.93 -7.83 5.76
CA LYS A 105 6.82 -7.27 6.51
C LYS A 105 7.05 -5.80 6.78
N ILE A 106 6.04 -4.98 6.49
CA ILE A 106 6.02 -3.57 6.86
C ILE A 106 5.66 -3.42 8.35
N PRO A 107 6.25 -2.44 9.06
CA PRO A 107 5.86 -2.08 10.42
C PRO A 107 4.36 -1.79 10.55
N ILE A 108 3.83 -1.96 11.77
CA ILE A 108 2.39 -1.79 12.02
C ILE A 108 2.04 -0.31 12.07
N CYS A 109 1.11 0.13 11.22
CA CYS A 109 0.41 1.40 11.33
C CYS A 109 -0.79 1.24 12.25
N LYS A 110 -0.80 1.97 13.38
CA LYS A 110 -1.83 1.83 14.41
C LYS A 110 -2.97 2.82 14.23
N GLY A 111 -4.21 2.34 14.37
CA GLY A 111 -5.41 3.17 14.48
C GLY A 111 -5.70 4.04 13.25
N GLN A 112 -5.43 3.54 12.04
CA GLN A 112 -5.60 4.31 10.81
C GLN A 112 -6.42 3.54 9.78
N PRO A 113 -7.58 4.08 9.35
CA PRO A 113 -8.35 3.50 8.24
C PRO A 113 -7.70 3.79 6.87
N ASN A 114 -6.91 4.87 6.79
CA ASN A 114 -6.16 5.28 5.60
C ASN A 114 -4.66 5.40 5.95
N PRO A 115 -3.97 4.27 6.21
CA PRO A 115 -2.59 4.30 6.68
C PRO A 115 -1.62 4.77 5.61
N VAL A 116 -0.61 5.52 6.01
CA VAL A 116 0.52 5.92 5.17
C VAL A 116 1.74 5.09 5.59
N TYR A 117 2.24 4.27 4.67
CA TYR A 117 3.37 3.37 4.93
C TYR A 117 4.69 3.96 4.45
N LYS A 118 4.79 4.32 3.17
CA LYS A 118 6.01 4.82 2.50
C LYS A 118 7.20 3.87 2.67
N GLU A 119 6.94 2.58 2.56
CA GLU A 119 7.93 1.53 2.71
C GLU A 119 8.25 0.89 1.37
N THR A 120 9.53 0.69 1.11
CA THR A 120 10.00 0.14 -0.16
C THR A 120 10.62 -1.23 0.04
N PHE A 121 10.15 -2.20 -0.74
CA PHE A 121 10.79 -3.50 -0.92
C PHE A 121 11.69 -3.45 -2.14
N VAL A 122 12.92 -3.89 -2.00
CA VAL A 122 13.86 -3.97 -3.12
C VAL A 122 14.24 -5.43 -3.34
N PHE A 123 13.97 -5.90 -4.55
CA PHE A 123 14.31 -7.23 -5.00
C PHE A 123 15.42 -7.10 -6.04
N GLN A 124 16.49 -7.89 -5.90
CA GLN A 124 17.59 -7.91 -6.84
C GLN A 124 17.76 -9.29 -7.44
N GLY A 125 17.81 -9.35 -8.75
CA GLY A 125 17.97 -10.59 -9.51
C GLY A 125 18.14 -10.33 -11.00
N ALA A 126 18.32 -11.37 -11.79
CA ALA A 126 18.43 -11.23 -13.22
C ALA A 126 17.08 -10.81 -13.85
N LEU A 127 17.09 -9.89 -14.80
CA LEU A 127 15.90 -9.29 -15.41
C LEU A 127 14.95 -10.32 -16.07
N PHE A 128 15.52 -11.34 -16.67
CA PHE A 128 14.73 -12.40 -17.30
C PHE A 128 13.84 -13.15 -16.29
N GLN A 129 14.14 -13.04 -14.99
CA GLN A 129 13.35 -13.65 -13.93
C GLN A 129 12.06 -12.87 -13.58
N LEU A 130 11.93 -11.61 -14.04
CA LEU A 130 10.73 -10.81 -13.81
C LEU A 130 9.50 -11.35 -14.52
N SER A 131 9.69 -12.10 -15.61
CA SER A 131 8.60 -12.80 -16.31
C SER A 131 8.03 -13.99 -15.54
N ASP A 132 8.84 -14.53 -14.61
CA ASP A 132 8.55 -15.79 -13.93
C ASP A 132 8.24 -15.59 -12.44
N VAL A 133 8.02 -14.34 -12.02
CA VAL A 133 7.76 -14.03 -10.61
C VAL A 133 6.38 -13.43 -10.40
N THR A 134 5.84 -13.68 -9.22
CA THR A 134 4.61 -13.07 -8.72
C THR A 134 4.91 -12.37 -7.41
N LEU A 135 4.64 -11.07 -7.35
CA LEU A 135 4.70 -10.28 -6.14
C LEU A 135 3.31 -10.24 -5.49
N THR A 136 3.17 -10.86 -4.33
CA THR A 136 1.92 -10.83 -3.57
C THR A 136 2.04 -9.88 -2.38
N LEU A 137 1.07 -8.99 -2.23
CA LEU A 137 0.93 -8.09 -1.10
C LEU A 137 -0.35 -8.42 -0.34
N SER A 138 -0.22 -8.75 0.94
CA SER A 138 -1.35 -9.10 1.81
C SER A 138 -1.43 -8.13 2.98
N VAL A 139 -2.59 -7.52 3.16
CA VAL A 139 -2.89 -6.55 4.21
C VAL A 139 -3.59 -7.23 5.37
N TYR A 140 -3.06 -7.03 6.57
CA TYR A 140 -3.58 -7.63 7.80
C TYR A 140 -3.94 -6.58 8.83
N ASN A 141 -5.04 -6.79 9.53
CA ASN A 141 -5.36 -6.11 10.78
C ASN A 141 -4.84 -6.93 11.97
N LYS A 142 -4.00 -6.33 12.80
CA LYS A 142 -3.50 -6.96 14.05
C LYS A 142 -4.44 -6.64 15.19
N ARG A 143 -5.28 -7.58 15.58
CA ARG A 143 -6.23 -7.42 16.68
C ARG A 143 -5.59 -7.59 18.06
N SER A 144 -4.68 -8.57 18.21
CA SER A 144 -3.96 -8.87 19.46
C SER A 144 -2.59 -9.48 19.17
N MET A 145 -1.87 -9.89 20.21
CA MET A 145 -0.57 -10.57 20.03
C MET A 145 -0.71 -11.89 19.24
N ARG A 146 -1.84 -12.58 19.38
CA ARG A 146 -2.06 -13.90 18.75
C ARG A 146 -3.10 -13.88 17.62
N SER A 147 -3.86 -12.79 17.46
CA SER A 147 -4.95 -12.69 16.48
C SER A 147 -4.64 -11.66 15.40
N LYS A 148 -4.76 -12.10 14.16
CA LYS A 148 -4.67 -11.29 12.95
C LYS A 148 -5.83 -11.65 12.03
N GLU A 149 -6.30 -10.69 11.28
CA GLU A 149 -7.34 -10.83 10.28
C GLU A 149 -6.80 -10.28 8.97
N MET A 150 -7.03 -10.97 7.86
CA MET A 150 -6.69 -10.45 6.54
C MET A 150 -7.76 -9.46 6.12
N ILE A 151 -7.36 -8.26 5.71
CA ILE A 151 -8.25 -7.25 5.12
C ILE A 151 -8.43 -7.55 3.63
N GLY A 152 -7.35 -7.96 2.97
CA GLY A 152 -7.36 -8.34 1.58
C GLY A 152 -5.94 -8.50 1.02
N TRP A 153 -5.86 -8.82 -0.26
CA TRP A 153 -4.59 -9.08 -0.94
C TRP A 153 -4.66 -8.73 -2.42
N ILE A 154 -3.52 -8.56 -3.04
CA ILE A 154 -3.33 -8.46 -4.48
C ILE A 154 -2.07 -9.22 -4.90
N SER A 155 -1.99 -9.58 -6.16
CA SER A 155 -0.76 -10.10 -6.77
C SER A 155 -0.48 -9.42 -8.11
N LEU A 156 0.81 -9.21 -8.37
CA LEU A 156 1.34 -8.58 -9.58
C LEU A 156 2.40 -9.48 -10.21
N GLY A 157 2.46 -9.53 -11.51
CA GLY A 157 3.44 -10.36 -12.25
C GLY A 157 2.82 -11.53 -12.97
N LEU A 158 3.49 -12.69 -12.93
CA LEU A 158 3.07 -13.88 -13.69
C LEU A 158 1.63 -14.29 -13.35
N ASN A 159 1.28 -14.34 -12.06
CA ASN A 159 -0.05 -14.65 -11.57
C ASN A 159 -0.71 -13.40 -10.99
N SER A 160 -0.94 -12.39 -11.82
CA SER A 160 -1.64 -11.18 -11.43
C SER A 160 -3.07 -11.46 -10.99
N SER A 161 -3.54 -10.77 -9.93
CA SER A 161 -4.88 -10.96 -9.36
C SER A 161 -6.02 -10.43 -10.24
N GLY A 162 -5.69 -9.54 -11.17
CA GLY A 162 -6.63 -8.94 -12.11
C GLY A 162 -5.92 -8.26 -13.28
N GLU A 163 -6.72 -7.67 -14.17
CA GLU A 163 -6.22 -6.98 -15.36
C GLU A 163 -5.46 -5.69 -14.97
N GLU A 164 -5.93 -4.95 -13.98
CA GLU A 164 -5.29 -3.73 -13.48
C GLU A 164 -3.87 -4.01 -12.93
N GLU A 165 -3.71 -5.11 -12.20
CA GLU A 165 -2.42 -5.54 -11.65
C GLU A 165 -1.49 -5.99 -12.78
N LEU A 166 -2.01 -6.71 -13.78
CA LEU A 166 -1.24 -7.11 -14.95
C LEU A 166 -0.78 -5.90 -15.77
N ASN A 167 -1.66 -4.92 -16.00
CA ASN A 167 -1.35 -3.69 -16.70
C ASN A 167 -0.29 -2.87 -15.97
N HIS A 168 -0.39 -2.75 -14.64
CA HIS A 168 0.62 -2.05 -13.83
C HIS A 168 2.00 -2.71 -13.93
N TRP A 169 2.03 -4.05 -13.89
CA TRP A 169 3.28 -4.81 -14.04
C TRP A 169 3.90 -4.65 -15.42
N THR A 170 3.08 -4.69 -16.46
CA THR A 170 3.54 -4.54 -17.86
C THR A 170 4.08 -3.13 -18.10
N GLU A 171 3.32 -2.10 -17.69
CA GLU A 171 3.75 -0.70 -17.80
C GLU A 171 5.07 -0.45 -17.05
N MET A 172 5.25 -1.02 -15.87
CA MET A 172 6.51 -0.92 -15.13
C MET A 172 7.69 -1.51 -15.91
N LYS A 173 7.50 -2.64 -16.61
CA LYS A 173 8.55 -3.24 -17.45
C LYS A 173 8.91 -2.37 -18.65
N GLU A 174 7.92 -1.70 -19.24
CA GLU A 174 8.05 -0.86 -20.42
C GLU A 174 8.52 0.57 -20.11
N SER A 175 8.45 0.98 -18.86
CA SER A 175 8.72 2.36 -18.41
C SER A 175 10.19 2.78 -18.43
N GLU A 176 11.11 1.90 -18.86
CA GLU A 176 12.55 2.18 -18.98
C GLU A 176 13.19 2.75 -17.70
N GLY A 177 12.78 2.24 -16.54
CA GLY A 177 13.33 2.67 -15.26
C GLY A 177 12.62 3.88 -14.65
N GLN A 178 11.43 4.22 -15.12
CA GLN A 178 10.57 5.20 -14.48
C GLN A 178 9.64 4.54 -13.46
N GLN A 179 9.24 5.31 -12.47
CA GLN A 179 8.36 4.87 -11.40
C GLN A 179 6.90 4.94 -11.85
N VAL A 180 6.21 3.80 -11.83
CA VAL A 180 4.79 3.70 -12.16
C VAL A 180 3.97 3.54 -10.89
N ARG A 181 2.93 4.36 -10.71
CA ARG A 181 2.06 4.35 -9.52
C ARG A 181 0.62 4.07 -9.92
N ARG A 182 -0.01 3.12 -9.20
CA ARG A 182 -1.43 2.81 -9.39
C ARG A 182 -2.10 2.43 -8.07
N TRP A 183 -3.38 2.74 -7.98
CA TRP A 183 -4.26 2.21 -6.97
C TRP A 183 -4.74 0.83 -7.38
N HIS A 184 -4.90 -0.05 -6.39
CA HIS A 184 -5.44 -1.39 -6.58
C HIS A 184 -6.47 -1.69 -5.51
N ALA A 185 -7.63 -2.18 -5.94
CA ALA A 185 -8.63 -2.74 -5.04
C ALA A 185 -8.12 -4.04 -4.44
N LEU A 186 -8.28 -4.22 -3.13
CA LEU A 186 -7.90 -5.47 -2.47
C LEU A 186 -8.97 -6.53 -2.70
N LEU A 187 -8.54 -7.73 -3.06
CA LEU A 187 -9.39 -8.91 -3.10
C LEU A 187 -9.61 -9.41 -1.67
N GLU A 188 -10.83 -9.80 -1.38
CA GLU A 188 -11.18 -10.45 -0.10
C GLU A 188 -10.55 -11.84 0.00
N SER A 189 -10.34 -12.32 1.23
CA SER A 189 -9.74 -13.64 1.52
C SER A 189 -10.79 -14.69 1.74
#